data_d10748ceb2a0aaff382c5ff9d7aae3a7
#
_entry.id   d10748ceb2a0aaff382c5ff9d7aae3a7
#
_cell.length_a   1.000
_cell.length_b   1.000
_cell.length_c   1.000
_cell.angle_alpha   90.00
_cell.angle_beta   90.00
_cell.angle_gamma   90.00
#
_symmetry.space_group_name_H-M   'P 1'
#
loop_
_entity.id
_entity.type
_entity.pdbx_description
1 polymer ?
#
loop_
_entity_poly.entity_id
_entity_poly.type
_entity_poly.pdbx_seq_one_letter_code
_entity_poly.pdbx_strand_id
1 'polypeptide(L)'
;MPTMAEVARRAGVSVSTVSHVVNRTRFVSPEKAQLINDAIAAMGYQPNELARSLKVASTNSVGLAISAISNPYFTDIICAVEAECARLGLMVFLSDTQEDPDRELQVVRAFHQRRVDGVILAPSGSPERAIAYLADKKLPCVLIDRFADDRFDQIGVENETAMRALIDHVASFGHRRIGYIAGQPGLATTRERVDAFHASLAANGLECLPHYVSPENVDTASATASTHAILSLPAPPTALVTGNNMTTIGAVRAIREKGLSIPRDLSLVGFDDFEWADCFEPRLTLVEQPCTEIGRQAATLLSERIASSHAPPRAVRLKATLQARESCARPVNRRSI
;
A
#
# COMPACT_ATOMS: atom_id res chain seq x y z
N MET A 1 -32.78 -0.59 24.16
CA MET A 1 -31.43 -0.26 24.70
C MET A 1 -31.59 0.88 25.71
N PRO A 2 -30.91 0.84 26.84
CA PRO A 2 -30.96 1.92 27.80
C PRO A 2 -30.48 3.24 27.19
N THR A 3 -31.04 4.35 27.61
CA THR A 3 -30.76 5.69 27.13
C THR A 3 -29.92 6.48 28.16
N MET A 4 -29.21 7.52 27.71
CA MET A 4 -28.47 8.43 28.59
C MET A 4 -29.36 9.05 29.67
N ALA A 5 -30.65 9.30 29.36
CA ALA A 5 -31.63 9.81 30.33
C ALA A 5 -31.97 8.79 31.42
N GLU A 6 -32.02 7.51 31.11
CA GLU A 6 -32.24 6.45 32.10
C GLU A 6 -31.02 6.24 33.00
N VAL A 7 -29.80 6.33 32.44
CA VAL A 7 -28.55 6.34 33.23
C VAL A 7 -28.55 7.54 34.20
N ALA A 8 -28.91 8.72 33.74
CA ALA A 8 -28.99 9.93 34.54
C ALA A 8 -29.99 9.78 35.69
N ARG A 9 -31.15 9.21 35.45
CA ARG A 9 -32.19 8.94 36.44
C ARG A 9 -31.68 7.95 37.49
N ARG A 10 -31.02 6.86 37.06
CA ARG A 10 -30.46 5.84 37.99
C ARG A 10 -29.33 6.38 38.84
N ALA A 11 -28.47 7.22 38.29
CA ALA A 11 -27.34 7.83 39.01
C ALA A 11 -27.73 9.08 39.82
N GLY A 12 -28.99 9.55 39.78
CA GLY A 12 -29.45 10.74 40.49
C GLY A 12 -28.80 12.05 40.00
N VAL A 13 -28.44 12.15 38.72
CA VAL A 13 -27.75 13.31 38.14
C VAL A 13 -28.47 13.82 36.88
N SER A 14 -28.05 14.98 36.36
CA SER A 14 -28.57 15.48 35.08
C SER A 14 -27.99 14.72 33.88
N VAL A 15 -28.74 14.68 32.77
CA VAL A 15 -28.25 14.07 31.51
C VAL A 15 -26.97 14.75 31.02
N SER A 16 -26.82 16.05 31.25
CA SER A 16 -25.58 16.78 30.91
C SER A 16 -24.39 16.30 31.74
N THR A 17 -24.59 15.95 33.00
CA THR A 17 -23.53 15.42 33.88
C THR A 17 -23.08 14.04 33.39
N VAL A 18 -24.01 13.15 33.01
CA VAL A 18 -23.69 11.86 32.37
C VAL A 18 -22.92 12.08 31.06
N SER A 19 -23.37 13.01 30.24
CA SER A 19 -22.67 13.36 29.01
C SER A 19 -21.24 13.86 29.23
N HIS A 20 -21.01 14.63 30.30
CA HIS A 20 -19.67 15.10 30.66
C HIS A 20 -18.75 13.97 31.12
N VAL A 21 -19.26 12.99 31.87
CA VAL A 21 -18.47 11.80 32.27
C VAL A 21 -18.15 10.92 31.06
N VAL A 22 -19.18 10.57 30.30
CA VAL A 22 -19.03 9.68 29.12
C VAL A 22 -18.07 10.27 28.08
N ASN A 23 -18.19 11.58 27.80
CA ASN A 23 -17.39 12.25 26.77
C ASN A 23 -16.14 12.96 27.30
N ARG A 24 -15.88 12.92 28.61
CA ARG A 24 -14.73 13.57 29.27
C ARG A 24 -14.59 15.07 28.90
N THR A 25 -15.71 15.77 28.74
CA THR A 25 -15.73 17.15 28.25
C THR A 25 -15.59 18.22 29.33
N ARG A 26 -15.90 17.85 30.59
CA ARG A 26 -15.73 18.73 31.77
C ARG A 26 -15.40 17.90 33.00
N PHE A 27 -14.78 18.55 33.96
CA PHE A 27 -14.54 17.94 35.25
C PHE A 27 -15.86 17.60 35.96
N VAL A 28 -15.99 16.36 36.46
CA VAL A 28 -17.05 15.87 37.33
C VAL A 28 -16.38 15.28 38.56
N SER A 29 -16.93 15.55 39.77
CA SER A 29 -16.32 15.02 40.97
C SER A 29 -16.20 13.50 40.93
N PRO A 30 -15.11 12.91 41.50
CA PRO A 30 -14.87 11.45 41.48
C PRO A 30 -16.07 10.63 41.98
N GLU A 31 -16.74 11.10 43.02
CA GLU A 31 -17.93 10.45 43.59
C GLU A 31 -19.08 10.36 42.58
N LYS A 32 -19.39 11.48 41.90
CA LYS A 32 -20.44 11.49 40.87
C LYS A 32 -20.05 10.69 39.63
N ALA A 33 -18.77 10.73 39.24
CA ALA A 33 -18.27 9.94 38.12
C ALA A 33 -18.40 8.43 38.43
N GLN A 34 -18.12 8.00 39.67
CA GLN A 34 -18.28 6.62 40.07
C GLN A 34 -19.76 6.17 40.03
N LEU A 35 -20.68 6.96 40.59
CA LEU A 35 -22.13 6.66 40.52
C LEU A 35 -22.64 6.50 39.09
N ILE A 36 -22.13 7.34 38.18
CA ILE A 36 -22.50 7.25 36.74
C ILE A 36 -21.92 5.99 36.11
N ASN A 37 -20.66 5.66 36.37
CA ASN A 37 -20.02 4.45 35.84
C ASN A 37 -20.70 3.17 36.36
N ASP A 38 -21.07 3.13 37.60
CA ASP A 38 -21.80 2.02 38.20
C ASP A 38 -23.20 1.87 37.57
N ALA A 39 -23.90 2.98 37.31
CA ALA A 39 -25.18 2.96 36.63
C ALA A 39 -25.04 2.49 35.17
N ILE A 40 -23.99 2.93 34.42
CA ILE A 40 -23.68 2.49 33.09
C ILE A 40 -23.43 0.97 33.04
N ALA A 41 -22.58 0.47 33.95
CA ALA A 41 -22.26 -0.94 34.04
C ALA A 41 -23.50 -1.80 34.38
N ALA A 42 -24.29 -1.38 35.37
CA ALA A 42 -25.48 -2.09 35.81
C ALA A 42 -26.62 -2.12 34.77
N MET A 43 -26.66 -1.16 33.87
CA MET A 43 -27.69 -1.07 32.82
C MET A 43 -27.18 -1.59 31.47
N GLY A 44 -25.90 -1.91 31.33
CA GLY A 44 -25.32 -2.25 30.02
C GLY A 44 -25.45 -1.10 29.03
N TYR A 45 -25.43 0.16 29.48
CA TYR A 45 -25.54 1.30 28.61
C TYR A 45 -24.29 1.43 27.74
N GLN A 46 -24.48 1.48 26.43
CA GLN A 46 -23.42 1.81 25.48
C GLN A 46 -23.71 3.18 24.87
N PRO A 47 -22.72 4.11 24.88
CA PRO A 47 -22.87 5.39 24.21
C PRO A 47 -23.21 5.18 22.73
N ASN A 48 -24.22 5.93 22.25
CA ASN A 48 -24.55 5.88 20.84
C ASN A 48 -23.60 6.81 20.06
N GLU A 49 -22.57 6.20 19.45
CA GLU A 49 -21.56 6.92 18.67
C GLU A 49 -22.19 7.69 17.47
N LEU A 50 -23.28 7.18 16.89
CA LEU A 50 -23.99 7.90 15.82
C LEU A 50 -24.61 9.22 16.34
N ALA A 51 -25.20 9.20 17.54
CA ALA A 51 -25.76 10.43 18.15
C ALA A 51 -24.64 11.39 18.58
N ARG A 52 -23.49 10.89 18.96
CA ARG A 52 -22.30 11.69 19.29
C ARG A 52 -21.70 12.34 18.05
N SER A 53 -21.51 11.57 16.97
CA SER A 53 -20.91 12.05 15.70
C SER A 53 -21.74 13.17 15.07
N LEU A 54 -23.08 13.12 15.17
CA LEU A 54 -23.96 14.19 14.73
C LEU A 54 -23.74 15.51 15.50
N LYS A 55 -23.31 15.44 16.75
CA LYS A 55 -23.08 16.62 17.60
C LYS A 55 -21.67 17.18 17.49
N VAL A 56 -20.69 16.33 17.24
CA VAL A 56 -19.24 16.69 17.21
C VAL A 56 -18.76 16.89 15.78
N ALA A 57 -19.56 16.52 14.77
CA ALA A 57 -19.20 16.50 13.34
C ALA A 57 -17.96 15.66 12.99
N SER A 58 -17.64 14.65 13.83
CA SER A 58 -16.57 13.68 13.61
C SER A 58 -17.05 12.28 13.99
N THR A 59 -16.65 11.29 13.21
CA THR A 59 -16.97 9.87 13.43
C THR A 59 -15.80 9.09 14.04
N ASN A 60 -14.64 9.72 14.22
CA ASN A 60 -13.37 9.08 14.57
C ASN A 60 -13.10 7.84 13.69
N SER A 61 -13.41 7.96 12.42
CA SER A 61 -13.21 6.87 11.46
C SER A 61 -12.60 7.38 10.16
N VAL A 62 -11.78 6.56 9.54
CA VAL A 62 -11.13 6.83 8.27
C VAL A 62 -11.37 5.69 7.29
N GLY A 63 -11.44 6.00 6.01
CA GLY A 63 -11.49 5.01 4.94
C GLY A 63 -10.09 4.69 4.45
N LEU A 64 -9.78 3.41 4.29
CA LEU A 64 -8.56 2.93 3.62
C LEU A 64 -8.98 2.17 2.36
N ALA A 65 -8.75 2.78 1.21
CA ALA A 65 -8.99 2.18 -0.10
C ALA A 65 -7.66 1.74 -0.70
N ILE A 66 -7.50 0.45 -0.90
CA ILE A 66 -6.31 -0.16 -1.52
C ILE A 66 -6.69 -0.84 -2.83
N SER A 67 -5.70 -1.06 -3.69
CA SER A 67 -5.94 -1.57 -5.03
C SER A 67 -5.89 -3.10 -5.16
N ALA A 68 -5.26 -3.80 -4.21
CA ALA A 68 -5.15 -5.26 -4.23
C ALA A 68 -4.87 -5.83 -2.83
N ILE A 69 -5.91 -6.26 -2.11
CA ILE A 69 -5.77 -6.84 -0.77
C ILE A 69 -4.98 -8.16 -0.77
N SER A 70 -4.94 -8.86 -1.89
CA SER A 70 -4.18 -10.11 -2.04
C SER A 70 -2.69 -9.91 -2.29
N ASN A 71 -2.23 -8.68 -2.52
CA ASN A 71 -0.82 -8.38 -2.69
C ASN A 71 -0.17 -8.18 -1.31
N PRO A 72 0.85 -9.00 -0.91
CA PRO A 72 1.54 -8.88 0.36
C PRO A 72 2.05 -7.46 0.68
N TYR A 73 2.50 -6.72 -0.33
CA TYR A 73 2.89 -5.33 -0.21
C TYR A 73 1.85 -4.45 0.51
N PHE A 74 0.57 -4.59 0.15
CA PHE A 74 -0.50 -3.83 0.80
C PHE A 74 -0.84 -4.34 2.19
N THR A 75 -0.60 -5.62 2.49
CA THR A 75 -0.88 -6.20 3.82
C THR A 75 -0.10 -5.47 4.91
N ASP A 76 1.21 -5.23 4.70
CA ASP A 76 2.06 -4.53 5.67
C ASP A 76 1.65 -3.07 5.83
N ILE A 77 1.26 -2.40 4.74
CA ILE A 77 0.73 -1.03 4.79
C ILE A 77 -0.58 -0.98 5.58
N ILE A 78 -1.50 -1.93 5.33
CA ILE A 78 -2.80 -2.02 6.04
C ILE A 78 -2.56 -2.17 7.54
N CYS A 79 -1.69 -3.11 7.94
CA CYS A 79 -1.36 -3.33 9.35
C CYS A 79 -0.78 -2.07 10.00
N ALA A 80 0.12 -1.37 9.31
CA ALA A 80 0.74 -0.16 9.82
C ALA A 80 -0.25 1.02 9.92
N VAL A 81 -1.14 1.19 8.93
CA VAL A 81 -2.22 2.19 8.97
C VAL A 81 -3.16 1.91 10.14
N GLU A 82 -3.58 0.65 10.30
CA GLU A 82 -4.50 0.25 11.38
C GLU A 82 -3.89 0.53 12.75
N ALA A 83 -2.64 0.09 12.97
CA ALA A 83 -1.94 0.29 14.25
C ALA A 83 -1.79 1.78 14.60
N GLU A 84 -1.42 2.62 13.62
CA GLU A 84 -1.28 4.07 13.85
C GLU A 84 -2.63 4.75 14.03
N CYS A 85 -3.67 4.37 13.26
CA CYS A 85 -5.03 4.86 13.47
C CYS A 85 -5.57 4.49 14.84
N ALA A 86 -5.37 3.26 15.32
CA ALA A 86 -5.75 2.83 16.65
C ALA A 86 -5.06 3.67 17.75
N ARG A 87 -3.75 3.96 17.58
CA ARG A 87 -2.99 4.85 18.48
C ARG A 87 -3.57 6.27 18.52
N LEU A 88 -4.08 6.75 17.38
CA LEU A 88 -4.73 8.07 17.23
C LEU A 88 -6.20 8.07 17.64
N GLY A 89 -6.77 6.92 18.05
CA GLY A 89 -8.18 6.76 18.41
C GLY A 89 -9.13 6.78 17.22
N LEU A 90 -8.66 6.41 16.05
CA LEU A 90 -9.42 6.32 14.80
C LEU A 90 -9.72 4.86 14.46
N MET A 91 -10.90 4.59 13.91
CA MET A 91 -11.29 3.29 13.34
C MET A 91 -11.08 3.28 11.85
N VAL A 92 -10.56 2.19 11.29
CA VAL A 92 -10.31 2.04 9.85
C VAL A 92 -11.44 1.23 9.19
N PHE A 93 -12.02 1.78 8.13
CA PHE A 93 -12.85 1.04 7.17
C PHE A 93 -12.01 0.69 5.95
N LEU A 94 -11.70 -0.60 5.81
CA LEU A 94 -10.91 -1.11 4.67
C LEU A 94 -11.82 -1.48 3.50
N SER A 95 -11.40 -1.12 2.28
CA SER A 95 -12.02 -1.58 1.04
C SER A 95 -10.98 -1.81 -0.05
N ASP A 96 -11.22 -2.87 -0.85
CA ASP A 96 -10.40 -3.22 -2.01
C ASP A 96 -11.03 -2.67 -3.29
N THR A 97 -10.29 -1.85 -4.03
CA THR A 97 -10.74 -1.25 -5.30
C THR A 97 -10.46 -2.15 -6.51
N GLN A 98 -9.61 -3.17 -6.37
CA GLN A 98 -9.24 -4.15 -7.40
C GLN A 98 -8.67 -3.51 -8.68
N GLU A 99 -7.98 -2.39 -8.57
CA GLU A 99 -7.48 -1.58 -9.70
C GLU A 99 -8.58 -1.13 -10.68
N ASP A 100 -9.85 -1.19 -10.29
CA ASP A 100 -10.99 -0.77 -11.09
C ASP A 100 -11.37 0.68 -10.76
N PRO A 101 -11.25 1.65 -11.72
CA PRO A 101 -11.57 3.06 -11.50
C PRO A 101 -13.04 3.32 -11.13
N ASP A 102 -13.97 2.49 -11.62
CA ASP A 102 -15.39 2.62 -11.28
C ASP A 102 -15.66 2.18 -9.84
N ARG A 103 -15.04 1.07 -9.44
CA ARG A 103 -15.10 0.59 -8.07
C ARG A 103 -14.38 1.53 -7.11
N GLU A 104 -13.25 2.10 -7.49
CA GLU A 104 -12.55 3.12 -6.71
C GLU A 104 -13.47 4.30 -6.39
N LEU A 105 -14.14 4.85 -7.39
CA LEU A 105 -15.12 5.94 -7.19
C LEU A 105 -16.28 5.51 -6.30
N GLN A 106 -16.80 4.27 -6.46
CA GLN A 106 -17.87 3.73 -5.60
C GLN A 106 -17.42 3.63 -4.14
N VAL A 107 -16.21 3.14 -3.89
CA VAL A 107 -15.63 3.01 -2.54
C VAL A 107 -15.47 4.38 -1.90
N VAL A 108 -14.89 5.36 -2.60
CA VAL A 108 -14.73 6.73 -2.10
C VAL A 108 -16.09 7.38 -1.76
N ARG A 109 -17.10 7.19 -2.62
CA ARG A 109 -18.46 7.65 -2.35
C ARG A 109 -19.07 6.97 -1.12
N ALA A 110 -18.86 5.67 -0.97
CA ALA A 110 -19.35 4.90 0.18
C ALA A 110 -18.73 5.37 1.49
N PHE A 111 -17.44 5.69 1.50
CA PHE A 111 -16.78 6.30 2.65
C PHE A 111 -17.36 7.67 2.99
N HIS A 112 -17.53 8.55 2.00
CA HIS A 112 -18.15 9.86 2.20
C HIS A 112 -19.59 9.75 2.74
N GLN A 113 -20.40 8.83 2.22
CA GLN A 113 -21.76 8.58 2.71
C GLN A 113 -21.79 8.08 4.17
N ARG A 114 -20.75 7.32 4.59
CA ARG A 114 -20.55 6.90 5.98
C ARG A 114 -19.94 7.98 6.86
N ARG A 115 -19.66 9.16 6.29
CA ARG A 115 -19.09 10.31 6.98
C ARG A 115 -17.75 9.98 7.66
N VAL A 116 -16.90 9.21 7.01
CA VAL A 116 -15.51 9.07 7.49
C VAL A 116 -14.87 10.46 7.53
N ASP A 117 -13.99 10.67 8.51
CA ASP A 117 -13.33 11.98 8.70
C ASP A 117 -12.24 12.24 7.66
N GLY A 118 -11.74 11.17 7.02
CA GLY A 118 -10.77 11.25 5.93
C GLY A 118 -10.55 9.92 5.22
N VAL A 119 -9.78 9.93 4.15
CA VAL A 119 -9.50 8.76 3.30
C VAL A 119 -8.00 8.62 3.04
N ILE A 120 -7.48 7.41 3.16
CA ILE A 120 -6.19 6.99 2.59
C ILE A 120 -6.53 6.19 1.33
N LEU A 121 -5.96 6.59 0.20
CA LEU A 121 -6.24 5.98 -1.11
C LEU A 121 -4.97 5.56 -1.80
N ALA A 122 -4.88 4.29 -2.21
CA ALA A 122 -3.94 3.84 -3.24
C ALA A 122 -4.63 4.01 -4.62
N PRO A 123 -4.28 5.03 -5.41
CA PRO A 123 -4.99 5.34 -6.64
C PRO A 123 -4.88 4.22 -7.68
N SER A 124 -5.95 3.95 -8.42
CA SER A 124 -5.95 3.06 -9.58
C SER A 124 -5.16 3.64 -10.76
N GLY A 125 -5.07 2.91 -11.86
CA GLY A 125 -4.42 3.38 -13.09
C GLY A 125 -5.12 4.56 -13.77
N SER A 126 -6.37 4.86 -13.43
CA SER A 126 -7.16 5.99 -13.94
C SER A 126 -8.02 6.60 -12.82
N PRO A 127 -7.39 7.25 -11.83
CA PRO A 127 -8.06 7.68 -10.60
C PRO A 127 -8.77 9.03 -10.71
N GLU A 128 -8.79 9.67 -11.89
CA GLU A 128 -9.20 11.08 -12.06
C GLU A 128 -10.60 11.35 -11.50
N ARG A 129 -11.53 10.40 -11.65
CA ARG A 129 -12.92 10.55 -11.19
C ARG A 129 -13.04 10.49 -9.67
N ALA A 130 -12.30 9.59 -9.03
CA ALA A 130 -12.27 9.46 -7.58
C ALA A 130 -11.55 10.67 -6.94
N ILE A 131 -10.43 11.08 -7.50
CA ILE A 131 -9.68 12.27 -7.09
C ILE A 131 -10.49 13.54 -7.25
N ALA A 132 -11.17 13.73 -8.39
CA ALA A 132 -12.05 14.88 -8.60
C ALA A 132 -13.19 14.91 -7.58
N TYR A 133 -13.78 13.77 -7.25
CA TYR A 133 -14.82 13.66 -6.24
C TYR A 133 -14.32 14.04 -4.84
N LEU A 134 -13.14 13.54 -4.44
CA LEU A 134 -12.51 13.87 -3.15
C LEU A 134 -12.26 15.37 -3.03
N ALA A 135 -11.74 16.00 -4.11
CA ALA A 135 -11.48 17.44 -4.16
C ALA A 135 -12.76 18.27 -4.09
N ASP A 136 -13.81 17.89 -4.87
CA ASP A 136 -15.12 18.57 -4.86
C ASP A 136 -15.77 18.54 -3.48
N LYS A 137 -15.71 17.39 -2.82
CA LYS A 137 -16.28 17.21 -1.47
C LYS A 137 -15.39 17.73 -0.35
N LYS A 138 -14.18 18.20 -0.65
CA LYS A 138 -13.17 18.65 0.32
C LYS A 138 -12.93 17.61 1.41
N LEU A 139 -13.00 16.33 1.04
CA LEU A 139 -12.77 15.24 1.97
C LEU A 139 -11.25 15.11 2.22
N PRO A 140 -10.77 15.19 3.46
CA PRO A 140 -9.38 15.00 3.78
C PRO A 140 -8.88 13.69 3.17
N CYS A 141 -7.77 13.75 2.41
CA CYS A 141 -7.24 12.57 1.73
C CYS A 141 -5.72 12.59 1.70
N VAL A 142 -5.13 11.38 1.86
CA VAL A 142 -3.72 11.09 1.60
C VAL A 142 -3.64 10.01 0.54
N LEU A 143 -2.89 10.26 -0.52
CA LEU A 143 -2.61 9.26 -1.56
C LEU A 143 -1.37 8.45 -1.15
N ILE A 144 -1.42 7.13 -1.31
CA ILE A 144 -0.31 6.24 -0.99
C ILE A 144 0.15 5.45 -2.22
N ASP A 145 1.40 4.98 -2.19
CA ASP A 145 2.02 4.17 -3.24
C ASP A 145 2.29 4.93 -4.54
N ARG A 146 1.29 5.67 -5.05
CA ARG A 146 1.32 6.33 -6.36
C ARG A 146 1.07 7.83 -6.24
N PHE A 147 1.93 8.60 -6.91
CA PHE A 147 1.79 10.05 -6.99
C PHE A 147 0.86 10.39 -8.16
N ALA A 148 -0.34 10.87 -7.85
CA ALA A 148 -1.39 11.08 -8.83
C ALA A 148 -1.91 12.51 -8.91
N ASP A 149 -1.85 13.30 -7.80
CA ASP A 149 -2.40 14.66 -7.79
C ASP A 149 -1.81 15.51 -6.66
N ASP A 150 -1.18 16.62 -7.04
CA ASP A 150 -0.48 17.53 -6.12
C ASP A 150 -1.39 18.32 -5.17
N ARG A 151 -2.70 18.22 -5.34
CA ARG A 151 -3.67 18.81 -4.40
C ARG A 151 -3.79 18.04 -3.08
N PHE A 152 -3.24 16.83 -3.00
CA PHE A 152 -3.31 15.96 -1.83
C PHE A 152 -1.92 15.66 -1.26
N ASP A 153 -1.87 15.38 0.03
CA ASP A 153 -0.68 14.75 0.60
C ASP A 153 -0.47 13.40 -0.07
N GLN A 154 0.79 13.10 -0.42
CA GLN A 154 1.16 11.88 -1.12
C GLN A 154 2.37 11.24 -0.45
N ILE A 155 2.35 9.93 -0.30
CA ILE A 155 3.49 9.17 0.21
C ILE A 155 3.69 7.88 -0.59
N GLY A 156 4.91 7.65 -1.02
CA GLY A 156 5.30 6.48 -1.81
C GLY A 156 6.80 6.27 -1.77
N VAL A 157 7.30 5.50 -2.72
CA VAL A 157 8.69 5.08 -2.78
C VAL A 157 9.44 5.79 -3.90
N GLU A 158 10.73 5.97 -3.69
CA GLU A 158 11.71 6.39 -4.69
C GLU A 158 12.06 5.18 -5.59
N ASN A 159 11.32 5.01 -6.70
CA ASN A 159 11.44 3.86 -7.59
C ASN A 159 12.73 3.85 -8.42
N GLU A 160 13.22 5.03 -8.83
CA GLU A 160 14.39 5.16 -9.70
C GLU A 160 15.66 4.62 -9.03
N THR A 161 15.96 5.10 -7.83
CA THR A 161 17.16 4.69 -7.08
C THR A 161 17.12 3.20 -6.75
N ALA A 162 15.94 2.69 -6.40
CA ALA A 162 15.75 1.27 -6.10
C ALA A 162 15.96 0.37 -7.33
N MET A 163 15.40 0.75 -8.49
CA MET A 163 15.62 0.02 -9.74
C MET A 163 17.08 0.09 -10.17
N ARG A 164 17.73 1.24 -10.01
CA ARG A 164 19.17 1.36 -10.28
C ARG A 164 19.97 0.38 -9.44
N ALA A 165 19.70 0.29 -8.13
CA ALA A 165 20.39 -0.65 -7.25
C ALA A 165 20.21 -2.12 -7.70
N LEU A 166 19.02 -2.50 -8.17
CA LEU A 166 18.76 -3.83 -8.75
C LEU A 166 19.61 -4.08 -9.99
N ILE A 167 19.63 -3.13 -10.94
CA ILE A 167 20.37 -3.30 -12.20
C ILE A 167 21.87 -3.28 -11.96
N ASP A 168 22.38 -2.39 -11.10
CA ASP A 168 23.79 -2.35 -10.73
C ASP A 168 24.21 -3.68 -10.09
N HIS A 169 23.37 -4.25 -9.22
CA HIS A 169 23.62 -5.56 -8.62
C HIS A 169 23.73 -6.65 -9.70
N VAL A 170 22.77 -6.76 -10.60
CA VAL A 170 22.78 -7.76 -11.68
C VAL A 170 23.96 -7.56 -12.63
N ALA A 171 24.27 -6.31 -13.00
CA ALA A 171 25.39 -5.97 -13.88
C ALA A 171 26.76 -6.31 -13.23
N SER A 172 26.87 -6.16 -11.91
CA SER A 172 28.12 -6.49 -11.16
C SER A 172 28.48 -7.97 -11.22
N PHE A 173 27.48 -8.86 -11.41
CA PHE A 173 27.71 -10.29 -11.66
C PHE A 173 28.12 -10.60 -13.10
N GLY A 174 28.14 -9.60 -13.98
CA GLY A 174 28.56 -9.75 -15.38
C GLY A 174 27.42 -10.08 -16.35
N HIS A 175 26.15 -9.95 -15.94
CA HIS A 175 25.04 -10.09 -16.85
C HIS A 175 25.00 -8.94 -17.86
N ARG A 176 24.78 -9.30 -19.15
CA ARG A 176 24.66 -8.36 -20.27
C ARG A 176 23.29 -8.42 -20.96
N ARG A 177 22.63 -9.56 -20.87
CA ARG A 177 21.27 -9.78 -21.35
C ARG A 177 20.34 -9.87 -20.15
N ILE A 178 19.64 -8.76 -19.86
CA ILE A 178 18.76 -8.60 -18.70
C ILE A 178 17.34 -8.39 -19.22
N GLY A 179 16.42 -9.26 -18.82
CA GLY A 179 15.00 -9.13 -19.15
C GLY A 179 14.22 -8.46 -18.03
N TYR A 180 13.08 -7.86 -18.36
CA TYR A 180 12.19 -7.22 -17.40
C TYR A 180 10.75 -7.70 -17.57
N ILE A 181 10.16 -8.16 -16.50
CA ILE A 181 8.73 -8.52 -16.44
C ILE A 181 7.99 -7.36 -15.76
N ALA A 182 7.39 -6.50 -16.58
CA ALA A 182 6.70 -5.29 -16.13
C ALA A 182 5.42 -5.62 -15.33
N GLY A 183 5.02 -4.70 -14.45
CA GLY A 183 3.77 -4.79 -13.70
C GLY A 183 2.55 -4.35 -14.50
N GLN A 184 1.48 -3.98 -13.80
CA GLN A 184 0.19 -3.62 -14.41
C GLN A 184 0.28 -2.32 -15.22
N PRO A 185 -0.41 -2.26 -16.38
CA PRO A 185 -0.46 -1.08 -17.23
C PRO A 185 -1.16 0.10 -16.55
N GLY A 186 -0.77 1.31 -16.96
CA GLY A 186 -1.39 2.55 -16.49
C GLY A 186 -0.94 3.02 -15.11
N LEU A 187 -0.30 2.17 -14.30
CA LEU A 187 0.17 2.55 -12.98
C LEU A 187 1.41 3.46 -13.06
N ALA A 188 1.41 4.54 -12.28
CA ALA A 188 2.56 5.43 -12.17
C ALA A 188 3.84 4.69 -11.74
N THR A 189 3.73 3.79 -10.75
CA THR A 189 4.85 2.96 -10.27
C THR A 189 5.39 2.02 -11.34
N THR A 190 4.53 1.42 -12.18
CA THR A 190 4.98 0.58 -13.31
C THR A 190 5.78 1.42 -14.30
N ARG A 191 5.29 2.60 -14.67
CA ARG A 191 5.97 3.52 -15.59
C ARG A 191 7.32 3.99 -15.02
N GLU A 192 7.33 4.48 -13.78
CA GLU A 192 8.57 4.90 -13.10
C GLU A 192 9.61 3.77 -13.08
N ARG A 193 9.20 2.53 -12.79
CA ARG A 193 10.11 1.36 -12.76
C ARG A 193 10.60 0.96 -14.15
N VAL A 194 9.76 1.02 -15.18
CA VAL A 194 10.17 0.77 -16.58
C VAL A 194 11.18 1.81 -17.05
N ASP A 195 10.89 3.09 -16.82
CA ASP A 195 11.79 4.19 -17.21
C ASP A 195 13.13 4.08 -16.47
N ALA A 196 13.10 3.78 -15.18
CA ALA A 196 14.30 3.58 -14.37
C ALA A 196 15.10 2.33 -14.80
N PHE A 197 14.42 1.25 -15.24
CA PHE A 197 15.08 0.07 -15.82
C PHE A 197 15.88 0.46 -17.06
N HIS A 198 15.27 1.15 -18.02
CA HIS A 198 15.94 1.62 -19.22
C HIS A 198 17.12 2.54 -18.93
N ALA A 199 16.92 3.54 -18.05
CA ALA A 199 17.97 4.46 -17.65
C ALA A 199 19.14 3.76 -16.96
N SER A 200 18.84 2.76 -16.11
CA SER A 200 19.87 2.00 -15.38
C SER A 200 20.67 1.07 -16.28
N LEU A 201 20.05 0.45 -17.28
CA LEU A 201 20.79 -0.31 -18.31
C LEU A 201 21.75 0.60 -19.07
N ALA A 202 21.28 1.75 -19.55
CA ALA A 202 22.10 2.72 -20.27
C ALA A 202 23.30 3.20 -19.41
N ALA A 203 23.06 3.51 -18.12
CA ALA A 203 24.12 3.91 -17.19
C ALA A 203 25.19 2.82 -16.99
N ASN A 204 24.83 1.54 -17.13
CA ASN A 204 25.75 0.40 -17.05
C ASN A 204 26.37 0.03 -18.42
N GLY A 205 26.13 0.82 -19.47
CA GLY A 205 26.59 0.51 -20.83
C GLY A 205 25.99 -0.78 -21.41
N LEU A 206 24.77 -1.11 -20.99
CA LEU A 206 24.02 -2.28 -21.42
C LEU A 206 22.94 -1.86 -22.44
N GLU A 207 22.78 -2.69 -23.49
CA GLU A 207 21.73 -2.49 -24.47
C GLU A 207 20.39 -2.99 -23.94
N CYS A 208 19.36 -2.16 -24.07
CA CYS A 208 17.98 -2.60 -23.85
C CYS A 208 17.38 -3.14 -25.14
N LEU A 209 17.19 -4.45 -25.20
CA LEU A 209 16.52 -5.08 -26.33
C LEU A 209 15.00 -5.08 -26.06
N PRO A 210 14.16 -4.46 -26.93
CA PRO A 210 12.72 -4.34 -26.70
C PRO A 210 12.01 -5.67 -26.41
N HIS A 211 12.46 -6.76 -27.03
CA HIS A 211 11.90 -8.10 -26.83
C HIS A 211 12.28 -8.75 -25.48
N TYR A 212 13.15 -8.13 -24.67
CA TYR A 212 13.45 -8.53 -23.30
C TYR A 212 12.58 -7.83 -22.26
N VAL A 213 11.81 -6.84 -22.66
CA VAL A 213 10.83 -6.18 -21.79
C VAL A 213 9.46 -6.77 -22.09
N SER A 214 8.82 -7.36 -21.09
CA SER A 214 7.47 -7.89 -21.29
C SER A 214 6.48 -6.76 -21.54
N PRO A 215 5.41 -7.01 -22.31
CA PRO A 215 4.24 -6.17 -22.19
C PRO A 215 3.76 -6.18 -20.72
N GLU A 216 2.95 -5.23 -20.40
CA GLU A 216 2.36 -5.07 -19.08
C GLU A 216 1.57 -6.31 -18.64
N ASN A 217 1.65 -6.65 -17.35
CA ASN A 217 1.05 -7.86 -16.79
C ASN A 217 0.07 -7.49 -15.69
N VAL A 218 -1.18 -7.87 -15.85
CA VAL A 218 -2.27 -7.56 -14.90
C VAL A 218 -2.34 -8.54 -13.73
N ASP A 219 -1.81 -9.77 -13.91
CA ASP A 219 -1.86 -10.84 -12.92
C ASP A 219 -0.68 -11.81 -13.04
N THR A 220 -0.66 -12.80 -12.16
CA THR A 220 0.36 -13.85 -12.15
C THR A 220 0.32 -14.71 -13.43
N ALA A 221 -0.85 -14.94 -14.03
CA ALA A 221 -0.98 -15.78 -15.22
C ALA A 221 -0.35 -15.09 -16.44
N SER A 222 -0.66 -13.82 -16.66
CA SER A 222 -0.04 -13.01 -17.72
C SER A 222 1.47 -12.87 -17.54
N ALA A 223 1.94 -12.67 -16.30
CA ALA A 223 3.37 -12.65 -15.99
C ALA A 223 4.07 -13.98 -16.26
N THR A 224 3.40 -15.11 -15.99
CA THR A 224 3.89 -16.45 -16.35
C THR A 224 4.04 -16.58 -17.86
N ALA A 225 3.01 -16.22 -18.63
CA ALA A 225 3.02 -16.26 -20.09
C ALA A 225 4.13 -15.37 -20.69
N SER A 226 4.25 -14.13 -20.22
CA SER A 226 5.31 -13.20 -20.62
C SER A 226 6.70 -13.75 -20.35
N THR A 227 6.91 -14.36 -19.18
CA THR A 227 8.18 -14.98 -18.83
C THR A 227 8.49 -16.16 -19.74
N HIS A 228 7.50 -17.01 -20.04
CA HIS A 228 7.68 -18.10 -21.02
C HIS A 228 8.08 -17.59 -22.39
N ALA A 229 7.45 -16.52 -22.86
CA ALA A 229 7.77 -15.91 -24.16
C ALA A 229 9.22 -15.42 -24.21
N ILE A 230 9.65 -14.65 -23.21
CA ILE A 230 11.03 -14.12 -23.11
C ILE A 230 12.06 -15.24 -22.99
N LEU A 231 11.79 -16.28 -22.20
CA LEU A 231 12.70 -17.41 -22.04
C LEU A 231 12.72 -18.35 -23.26
N SER A 232 11.79 -18.22 -24.20
CA SER A 232 11.74 -18.98 -25.46
C SER A 232 12.41 -18.30 -26.63
N LEU A 233 12.96 -17.10 -26.44
CA LEU A 233 13.72 -16.40 -27.46
C LEU A 233 14.98 -17.19 -27.89
N PRO A 234 15.45 -17.04 -29.12
CA PRO A 234 16.68 -17.72 -29.59
C PRO A 234 17.90 -17.38 -28.73
N ALA A 235 17.96 -16.16 -28.20
CA ALA A 235 18.99 -15.72 -27.27
C ALA A 235 18.30 -15.15 -26.02
N PRO A 236 17.87 -16.00 -25.06
CA PRO A 236 17.13 -15.51 -23.89
C PRO A 236 18.03 -14.70 -22.95
N PRO A 237 17.46 -13.86 -22.09
CA PRO A 237 18.22 -13.17 -21.06
C PRO A 237 18.87 -14.16 -20.08
N THR A 238 19.93 -13.72 -19.43
CA THR A 238 20.64 -14.50 -18.39
C THR A 238 20.22 -14.07 -16.97
N ALA A 239 19.52 -12.95 -16.87
CA ALA A 239 18.88 -12.49 -15.65
C ALA A 239 17.53 -11.90 -15.96
N LEU A 240 16.57 -12.07 -15.06
CA LEU A 240 15.26 -11.44 -15.08
C LEU A 240 15.10 -10.52 -13.89
N VAL A 241 14.53 -9.35 -14.15
CA VAL A 241 14.05 -8.39 -13.16
C VAL A 241 12.54 -8.41 -13.18
N THR A 242 11.89 -8.46 -12.04
CA THR A 242 10.44 -8.44 -11.91
C THR A 242 9.96 -7.15 -11.26
N GLY A 243 8.86 -6.60 -11.76
CA GLY A 243 8.36 -5.27 -11.39
C GLY A 243 7.57 -5.23 -10.07
N ASN A 244 7.08 -6.37 -9.57
CA ASN A 244 6.33 -6.49 -8.31
C ASN A 244 6.18 -7.97 -7.90
N ASN A 245 5.52 -8.21 -6.75
CA ASN A 245 5.25 -9.55 -6.22
C ASN A 245 4.54 -10.47 -7.22
N MET A 246 3.51 -9.99 -7.92
CA MET A 246 2.72 -10.82 -8.83
C MET A 246 3.57 -11.26 -10.02
N THR A 247 4.42 -10.37 -10.53
CA THR A 247 5.35 -10.70 -11.62
C THR A 247 6.47 -11.62 -11.16
N THR A 248 6.93 -11.49 -9.91
CA THR A 248 7.91 -12.42 -9.30
C THR A 248 7.35 -13.84 -9.20
N ILE A 249 6.12 -13.99 -8.71
CA ILE A 249 5.45 -15.29 -8.62
C ILE A 249 5.27 -15.91 -10.01
N GLY A 250 4.83 -15.11 -10.99
CA GLY A 250 4.67 -15.55 -12.38
C GLY A 250 6.00 -16.00 -13.01
N ALA A 251 7.07 -15.24 -12.78
CA ALA A 251 8.41 -15.59 -13.28
C ALA A 251 8.93 -16.88 -12.66
N VAL A 252 8.82 -17.05 -11.33
CA VAL A 252 9.22 -18.28 -10.63
C VAL A 252 8.47 -19.50 -11.17
N ARG A 253 7.15 -19.37 -11.41
CA ARG A 253 6.33 -20.44 -11.98
C ARG A 253 6.83 -20.83 -13.37
N ALA A 254 6.99 -19.87 -14.28
CA ALA A 254 7.47 -20.13 -15.65
C ALA A 254 8.88 -20.75 -15.69
N ILE A 255 9.79 -20.27 -14.82
CA ILE A 255 11.15 -20.82 -14.71
C ILE A 255 11.10 -22.30 -14.30
N ARG A 256 10.28 -22.65 -13.30
CA ARG A 256 10.08 -24.03 -12.85
C ARG A 256 9.43 -24.91 -13.93
N GLU A 257 8.42 -24.44 -14.63
CA GLU A 257 7.75 -25.15 -15.73
C GLU A 257 8.70 -25.46 -16.89
N LYS A 258 9.72 -24.59 -17.12
CA LYS A 258 10.80 -24.83 -18.09
C LYS A 258 11.92 -25.73 -17.55
N GLY A 259 11.85 -26.18 -16.31
CA GLY A 259 12.92 -27.00 -15.68
C GLY A 259 14.22 -26.24 -15.44
N LEU A 260 14.18 -24.90 -15.41
CA LEU A 260 15.34 -24.05 -15.16
C LEU A 260 15.54 -23.84 -13.66
N SER A 261 16.82 -23.70 -13.25
CA SER A 261 17.19 -23.46 -11.86
C SER A 261 17.69 -22.04 -11.64
N ILE A 262 17.22 -21.41 -10.55
CA ILE A 262 17.71 -20.13 -10.06
C ILE A 262 18.81 -20.43 -9.02
N PRO A 263 19.94 -19.73 -9.04
CA PRO A 263 20.44 -18.80 -10.05
C PRO A 263 21.25 -19.47 -11.17
N ARG A 264 21.40 -20.82 -11.11
CA ARG A 264 22.33 -21.57 -11.98
C ARG A 264 22.08 -21.34 -13.48
N ASP A 265 20.83 -21.42 -13.90
CA ASP A 265 20.46 -21.29 -15.32
C ASP A 265 19.99 -19.88 -15.67
N LEU A 266 19.45 -19.16 -14.69
CA LEU A 266 18.88 -17.82 -14.83
C LEU A 266 18.90 -17.13 -13.46
N SER A 267 19.47 -15.93 -13.38
CA SER A 267 19.34 -15.09 -12.19
C SER A 267 17.96 -14.42 -12.15
N LEU A 268 17.37 -14.30 -10.95
CA LEU A 268 16.09 -13.65 -10.72
C LEU A 268 16.23 -12.64 -9.60
N VAL A 269 15.85 -11.39 -9.87
CA VAL A 269 15.76 -10.31 -8.90
C VAL A 269 14.46 -9.53 -9.10
N GLY A 270 13.97 -8.80 -8.11
CA GLY A 270 12.70 -8.11 -8.30
C GLY A 270 12.39 -7.03 -7.28
N PHE A 271 11.25 -6.37 -7.51
CA PHE A 271 10.62 -5.45 -6.57
C PHE A 271 9.65 -6.18 -5.64
N ASP A 272 9.44 -5.57 -4.46
CA ASP A 272 8.53 -5.98 -3.40
C ASP A 272 9.05 -7.22 -2.66
N ASP A 273 9.90 -7.01 -1.66
CA ASP A 273 10.25 -8.06 -0.71
C ASP A 273 9.03 -8.44 0.15
N PHE A 274 9.01 -9.67 0.62
CA PHE A 274 7.94 -10.22 1.45
C PHE A 274 8.50 -11.23 2.45
N GLU A 275 7.85 -11.38 3.60
CA GLU A 275 8.35 -12.15 4.74
C GLU A 275 8.81 -13.57 4.37
N TRP A 276 8.08 -14.25 3.49
CA TRP A 276 8.43 -15.62 3.07
C TRP A 276 9.40 -15.71 1.88
N ALA A 277 9.97 -14.58 1.40
CA ALA A 277 11.03 -14.60 0.38
C ALA A 277 12.29 -15.36 0.84
N ASP A 278 12.53 -15.39 2.15
CA ASP A 278 13.61 -16.16 2.77
C ASP A 278 13.32 -17.67 2.85
N CYS A 279 12.09 -18.10 2.60
CA CYS A 279 11.70 -19.51 2.56
C CYS A 279 11.94 -20.16 1.20
N PHE A 280 12.35 -19.40 0.20
CA PHE A 280 12.74 -19.93 -1.11
C PHE A 280 14.14 -20.53 -1.06
N GLU A 281 14.41 -21.49 -1.95
CA GLU A 281 15.73 -22.00 -2.23
C GLU A 281 15.99 -21.89 -3.74
N PRO A 282 16.88 -20.98 -4.13
CA PRO A 282 17.61 -19.98 -3.32
C PRO A 282 16.70 -18.86 -2.79
N ARG A 283 17.12 -18.16 -1.71
CA ARG A 283 16.45 -16.97 -1.21
C ARG A 283 16.52 -15.86 -2.26
N LEU A 284 15.38 -15.14 -2.44
CA LEU A 284 15.24 -14.19 -3.52
C LEU A 284 15.88 -12.83 -3.19
N THR A 285 16.65 -12.26 -4.11
CA THR A 285 17.18 -10.90 -4.06
C THR A 285 16.09 -9.93 -4.50
N LEU A 286 15.58 -9.13 -3.59
CA LEU A 286 14.43 -8.27 -3.81
C LEU A 286 14.65 -6.86 -3.25
N VAL A 287 13.93 -5.88 -3.79
CA VAL A 287 13.83 -4.55 -3.20
C VAL A 287 12.75 -4.57 -2.13
N GLU A 288 13.13 -4.26 -0.91
CA GLU A 288 12.24 -4.05 0.23
C GLU A 288 11.75 -2.60 0.25
N GLN A 289 10.44 -2.42 0.20
CA GLN A 289 9.81 -1.11 0.38
C GLN A 289 9.51 -0.87 1.87
N PRO A 290 9.61 0.37 2.38
CA PRO A 290 9.36 0.69 3.78
C PRO A 290 7.86 0.75 4.09
N CYS A 291 7.13 -0.36 3.90
CA CYS A 291 5.67 -0.46 3.97
C CYS A 291 5.12 0.02 5.31
N THR A 292 5.76 -0.37 6.43
CA THR A 292 5.39 0.08 7.77
C THR A 292 5.48 1.60 7.92
N GLU A 293 6.52 2.20 7.38
CA GLU A 293 6.71 3.65 7.45
C GLU A 293 5.74 4.39 6.52
N ILE A 294 5.43 3.85 5.35
CA ILE A 294 4.38 4.38 4.45
C ILE A 294 3.04 4.43 5.20
N GLY A 295 2.63 3.31 5.79
CA GLY A 295 1.35 3.22 6.50
C GLY A 295 1.27 4.15 7.71
N ARG A 296 2.32 4.17 8.53
CA ARG A 296 2.41 5.05 9.71
C ARG A 296 2.34 6.53 9.32
N GLN A 297 3.14 6.96 8.34
CA GLN A 297 3.13 8.35 7.89
C GLN A 297 1.82 8.73 7.21
N ALA A 298 1.21 7.84 6.43
CA ALA A 298 -0.08 8.10 5.80
C ALA A 298 -1.18 8.40 6.83
N ALA A 299 -1.27 7.59 7.89
CA ALA A 299 -2.22 7.80 8.97
C ALA A 299 -1.95 9.10 9.75
N THR A 300 -0.67 9.40 10.03
CA THR A 300 -0.26 10.64 10.70
C THR A 300 -0.61 11.86 9.84
N LEU A 301 -0.24 11.86 8.55
CA LEU A 301 -0.56 12.92 7.60
C LEU A 301 -2.06 13.16 7.49
N LEU A 302 -2.86 12.08 7.42
CA LEU A 302 -4.31 12.19 7.37
C LEU A 302 -4.88 12.81 8.64
N SER A 303 -4.41 12.39 9.82
CA SER A 303 -4.84 12.96 11.11
C SER A 303 -4.53 14.46 11.20
N GLU A 304 -3.35 14.88 10.76
CA GLU A 304 -2.98 16.30 10.68
C GLU A 304 -3.89 17.06 9.70
N ARG A 305 -4.23 16.46 8.57
CA ARG A 305 -5.10 17.06 7.56
C ARG A 305 -6.55 17.20 8.06
N ILE A 306 -7.05 16.23 8.82
CA ILE A 306 -8.36 16.30 9.49
C ILE A 306 -8.36 17.43 10.53
N ALA A 307 -7.30 17.58 11.30
CA ALA A 307 -7.19 18.63 12.30
C ALA A 307 -7.00 20.03 11.70
N SER A 308 -6.31 20.15 10.56
CA SER A 308 -6.00 21.42 9.90
C SER A 308 -5.87 21.27 8.39
N SER A 309 -6.86 21.74 7.64
CA SER A 309 -6.90 21.64 6.18
C SER A 309 -6.07 22.71 5.43
N HIS A 310 -5.41 23.64 6.14
CA HIS A 310 -4.80 24.82 5.52
C HIS A 310 -3.31 24.68 5.17
N ALA A 311 -2.64 23.63 5.64
CA ALA A 311 -1.25 23.39 5.29
C ALA A 311 -1.13 23.00 3.79
N PRO A 312 -0.07 23.42 3.08
CA PRO A 312 0.16 22.97 1.70
C PRO A 312 0.31 21.43 1.65
N PRO A 313 -0.13 20.79 0.56
CA PRO A 313 0.10 19.37 0.35
C PRO A 313 1.58 19.01 0.34
N ARG A 314 1.90 17.81 0.82
CA ARG A 314 3.26 17.27 0.90
C ARG A 314 3.39 16.04 0.02
N ALA A 315 4.49 15.93 -0.71
CA ALA A 315 4.87 14.74 -1.45
C ALA A 315 6.11 14.11 -0.80
N VAL A 316 5.94 12.94 -0.19
CA VAL A 316 7.00 12.24 0.54
C VAL A 316 7.42 11.00 -0.24
N ARG A 317 8.69 10.95 -0.68
CA ARG A 317 9.27 9.76 -1.32
C ARG A 317 10.25 9.09 -0.35
N LEU A 318 9.95 7.88 0.05
CA LEU A 318 10.77 7.08 0.96
C LEU A 318 11.75 6.22 0.17
N LYS A 319 12.91 5.96 0.76
CA LYS A 319 13.92 5.09 0.15
C LYS A 319 13.54 3.62 0.38
N ALA A 320 13.63 2.83 -0.68
CA ALA A 320 13.60 1.38 -0.61
C ALA A 320 15.03 0.81 -0.52
N THR A 321 15.16 -0.41 -0.02
CA THR A 321 16.45 -1.06 0.24
C THR A 321 16.56 -2.35 -0.56
N LEU A 322 17.70 -2.58 -1.21
CA LEU A 322 17.97 -3.86 -1.87
C LEU A 322 18.41 -4.91 -0.82
N GLN A 323 17.64 -5.96 -0.70
CA GLN A 323 17.96 -7.16 0.07
C GLN A 323 18.66 -8.18 -0.84
N ALA A 324 20.00 -8.09 -0.91
CA ALA A 324 20.80 -9.00 -1.72
C ALA A 324 20.88 -10.38 -1.06
N ARG A 325 20.42 -11.41 -1.79
CA ARG A 325 20.40 -12.81 -1.34
C ARG A 325 21.03 -13.72 -2.41
N GLU A 326 20.57 -14.98 -2.56
CA GLU A 326 21.24 -15.98 -3.37
C GLU A 326 20.71 -16.15 -4.81
N SER A 327 19.64 -15.46 -5.18
CA SER A 327 18.96 -15.65 -6.49
C SER A 327 19.67 -15.02 -7.68
N CYS A 328 20.84 -14.37 -7.46
CA CYS A 328 21.68 -13.81 -8.51
C CYS A 328 23.09 -14.41 -8.45
N ALA A 329 23.60 -14.88 -9.59
CA ALA A 329 24.95 -15.44 -9.73
C ALA A 329 25.54 -15.10 -11.11
N ARG A 330 26.84 -15.32 -11.30
CA ARG A 330 27.48 -15.08 -12.60
C ARG A 330 26.81 -15.91 -13.70
N PRO A 331 26.56 -15.35 -14.90
CA PRO A 331 25.95 -16.08 -15.99
C PRO A 331 26.84 -17.25 -16.43
N VAL A 332 26.26 -18.43 -16.57
CA VAL A 332 26.95 -19.56 -17.18
C VAL A 332 27.04 -19.31 -18.68
N ASN A 333 28.27 -19.28 -19.22
CA ASN A 333 28.48 -19.24 -20.66
C ASN A 333 27.96 -20.57 -21.26
N ARG A 334 26.69 -20.62 -21.65
CA ARG A 334 26.20 -21.70 -22.53
C ARG A 334 26.86 -21.49 -23.87
N ARG A 335 28.03 -22.09 -24.10
CA ARG A 335 28.55 -22.29 -25.45
C ARG A 335 27.46 -23.04 -26.19
N SER A 336 27.03 -22.48 -27.33
CA SER A 336 26.11 -23.13 -28.27
C SER A 336 26.52 -24.58 -28.47
N ILE A 337 25.68 -25.53 -28.09
CA ILE A 337 25.78 -26.92 -28.49
C ILE A 337 25.16 -27.01 -29.87
#